data_fc779520b62826a89c23232917580173
#
_entry.id   fc779520b62826a89c23232917580173
#
_cell.length_a   1.000
_cell.length_b   1.000
_cell.length_c   1.000
_cell.angle_alpha   90.00
_cell.angle_beta   90.00
_cell.angle_gamma   90.00
#
_symmetry.space_group_name_H-M   'P 1'
#
loop_
_entity.id
_entity.type
_entity.pdbx_description
1 polymer ?
#
loop_
_entity_poly.entity_id
_entity_poly.type
_entity_poly.pdbx_seq_one_letter_code
_entity_poly.pdbx_strand_id
1 'polypeptide(L)'
;FSSTQQTLIEDLLSDTIESDKELTQFAGSMYEPIFVKNLENVQGDERDVILFSIGYGPDLNGKISMNFGPLNKVGGERRLNVAVSRARKEMIVYSTMTGNQINLNNTKSKGVEGLKHFLDYAEKQMLFEATRMNVTTEKLSIQNQIATALQGKGINVKTEIGLSDFKIDVAVIDPREKSNYILGLLLDGETYLNTQTTRDREIVQPSVLKNLNWNVARVWSVDW
;
A
#
# COMPACT_ATOMS: atom_id res chain seq x y z
N PHE A 1 -5.44 11.20 -11.21
CA PHE A 1 -4.01 11.18 -11.58
C PHE A 1 -3.59 12.42 -12.38
N SER A 2 -4.39 12.89 -13.31
CA SER A 2 -4.06 14.07 -14.14
C SER A 2 -4.93 15.28 -13.79
N SER A 3 -4.47 16.49 -14.12
CA SER A 3 -5.26 17.71 -13.99
C SER A 3 -6.52 17.66 -14.86
N THR A 4 -6.44 17.12 -16.07
CA THR A 4 -7.60 16.95 -16.96
C THR A 4 -8.68 16.07 -16.35
N GLN A 5 -8.30 14.96 -15.72
CA GLN A 5 -9.25 14.09 -15.02
C GLN A 5 -9.84 14.79 -13.77
N GLN A 6 -9.02 15.53 -13.05
CA GLN A 6 -9.47 16.33 -11.91
C GLN A 6 -10.56 17.32 -12.33
N THR A 7 -10.29 18.16 -13.33
CA THR A 7 -11.26 19.15 -13.82
C THR A 7 -12.56 18.50 -14.27
N LEU A 8 -12.48 17.40 -15.04
CA LEU A 8 -13.68 16.67 -15.47
C LEU A 8 -14.52 16.19 -14.30
N ILE A 9 -13.90 15.66 -13.25
CA ILE A 9 -14.61 15.19 -12.06
C ILE A 9 -15.19 16.36 -11.28
N GLU A 10 -14.45 17.47 -11.16
CA GLU A 10 -14.93 18.71 -10.51
C GLU A 10 -16.17 19.27 -11.20
N ASP A 11 -16.13 19.38 -12.52
CA ASP A 11 -17.25 19.88 -13.33
C ASP A 11 -18.50 18.97 -13.17
N LEU A 12 -18.33 17.66 -13.35
CA LEU A 12 -19.44 16.71 -13.21
C LEU A 12 -20.01 16.69 -11.78
N LEU A 13 -19.18 16.81 -10.76
CA LEU A 13 -19.62 16.84 -9.37
C LEU A 13 -20.39 18.14 -9.08
N SER A 14 -19.91 19.28 -9.57
CA SER A 14 -20.58 20.58 -9.43
C SER A 14 -21.94 20.57 -10.08
N ASP A 15 -22.03 20.14 -11.34
CA ASP A 15 -23.28 20.03 -12.09
C ASP A 15 -24.27 19.11 -11.38
N THR A 16 -23.81 17.99 -10.83
CA THR A 16 -24.65 17.03 -10.10
C THR A 16 -25.18 17.64 -8.79
N ILE A 17 -24.32 18.29 -8.02
CA ILE A 17 -24.72 18.93 -6.76
C ILE A 17 -25.71 20.09 -7.02
N GLU A 18 -25.46 20.91 -8.04
CA GLU A 18 -26.32 22.05 -8.36
C GLU A 18 -27.70 21.64 -8.91
N SER A 19 -27.76 20.49 -9.59
CA SER A 19 -29.02 19.95 -10.13
C SER A 19 -29.94 19.30 -9.10
N ASP A 20 -29.42 18.97 -7.91
CA ASP A 20 -30.15 18.28 -6.85
C ASP A 20 -30.12 19.06 -5.52
N LYS A 21 -31.29 19.48 -5.05
CA LYS A 21 -31.43 20.27 -3.82
C LYS A 21 -30.99 19.51 -2.56
N GLU A 22 -31.22 18.20 -2.51
CA GLU A 22 -30.81 17.37 -1.36
C GLU A 22 -29.30 17.26 -1.30
N LEU A 23 -28.66 17.05 -2.46
CA LEU A 23 -27.20 17.01 -2.57
C LEU A 23 -26.57 18.36 -2.26
N THR A 24 -27.17 19.48 -2.72
CA THR A 24 -26.72 20.83 -2.38
C THR A 24 -26.76 21.06 -0.87
N GLN A 25 -27.85 20.69 -0.20
CA GLN A 25 -27.99 20.84 1.24
C GLN A 25 -27.02 19.93 1.99
N PHE A 26 -26.87 18.68 1.55
CA PHE A 26 -25.93 17.73 2.14
C PHE A 26 -24.48 18.23 2.03
N ALA A 27 -24.03 18.61 0.83
CA ALA A 27 -22.69 19.13 0.60
C ALA A 27 -22.38 20.38 1.43
N GLY A 28 -23.37 21.30 1.56
CA GLY A 28 -23.25 22.51 2.38
C GLY A 28 -23.25 22.28 3.89
N SER A 29 -23.74 21.13 4.36
CA SER A 29 -23.78 20.77 5.78
C SER A 29 -22.54 20.03 6.27
N MET A 30 -21.66 19.62 5.38
CA MET A 30 -20.46 18.85 5.75
C MET A 30 -19.42 19.70 6.47
N TYR A 31 -18.96 19.24 7.64
CA TYR A 31 -17.87 19.89 8.37
C TYR A 31 -16.54 19.87 7.57
N GLU A 32 -16.25 18.76 6.90
CA GLU A 32 -15.14 18.64 5.97
C GLU A 32 -15.69 18.58 4.54
N PRO A 33 -15.57 19.66 3.73
CA PRO A 33 -16.13 19.69 2.39
C PRO A 33 -15.49 18.64 1.47
N ILE A 34 -16.28 18.19 0.46
CA ILE A 34 -15.76 17.31 -0.59
C ILE A 34 -14.65 18.06 -1.33
N PHE A 35 -13.58 17.37 -1.66
CA PHE A 35 -12.54 17.88 -2.54
C PHE A 35 -12.22 16.89 -3.66
N VAL A 36 -11.76 17.44 -4.77
CA VAL A 36 -11.16 16.66 -5.86
C VAL A 36 -9.71 17.09 -6.02
N LYS A 37 -8.79 16.15 -5.95
CA LYS A 37 -7.35 16.41 -6.00
C LYS A 37 -6.66 15.42 -6.95
N ASN A 38 -5.56 15.82 -7.55
CA ASN A 38 -4.69 14.92 -8.28
C ASN A 38 -3.48 14.50 -7.43
N LEU A 39 -2.60 13.65 -7.97
CA LEU A 39 -1.43 13.13 -7.25
C LEU A 39 -0.39 14.21 -6.87
N GLU A 40 -0.42 15.37 -7.52
CA GLU A 40 0.56 16.43 -7.28
C GLU A 40 0.10 17.42 -6.20
N ASN A 41 -1.21 17.50 -5.93
CA ASN A 41 -1.77 18.49 -5.01
C ASN A 41 -2.56 17.91 -3.83
N VAL A 42 -2.57 16.59 -3.64
CA VAL A 42 -3.26 15.93 -2.51
C VAL A 42 -2.46 15.96 -1.20
N GLN A 43 -1.26 16.49 -1.20
CA GLN A 43 -0.41 16.53 -0.02
C GLN A 43 -1.01 17.44 1.06
N GLY A 44 -1.12 16.93 2.29
CA GLY A 44 -1.65 17.66 3.45
C GLY A 44 -3.15 17.47 3.68
N ASP A 45 -3.90 17.00 2.70
CA ASP A 45 -5.33 16.73 2.85
C ASP A 45 -5.57 15.27 3.23
N GLU A 46 -6.60 15.02 4.04
CA GLU A 46 -7.06 13.68 4.41
C GLU A 46 -8.57 13.67 4.60
N ARG A 47 -9.21 12.52 4.42
CA ARG A 47 -10.63 12.29 4.67
C ARG A 47 -10.87 10.89 5.21
N ASP A 48 -12.01 10.69 5.85
CA ASP A 48 -12.41 9.38 6.33
C ASP A 48 -12.52 8.38 5.17
N VAL A 49 -13.14 8.81 4.07
CA VAL A 49 -13.30 8.01 2.86
C VAL A 49 -12.67 8.74 1.67
N ILE A 50 -11.86 8.02 0.90
CA ILE A 50 -11.25 8.50 -0.35
C ILE A 50 -11.74 7.63 -1.52
N LEU A 51 -12.31 8.28 -2.54
CA LEU A 51 -12.57 7.66 -3.83
C LEU A 51 -11.35 7.85 -4.74
N PHE A 52 -10.60 6.78 -4.99
CA PHE A 52 -9.34 6.84 -5.72
C PHE A 52 -9.56 6.41 -7.17
N SER A 53 -9.68 7.39 -8.07
CA SER A 53 -9.99 7.16 -9.48
C SER A 53 -8.72 7.10 -10.34
N ILE A 54 -8.51 5.98 -11.04
CA ILE A 54 -7.41 5.71 -11.94
C ILE A 54 -7.93 5.75 -13.38
N GLY A 55 -7.82 6.92 -14.02
CA GLY A 55 -8.35 7.15 -15.37
C GLY A 55 -7.44 6.68 -16.51
N TYR A 56 -6.51 5.76 -16.23
CA TYR A 56 -5.71 5.10 -17.26
C TYR A 56 -6.36 3.78 -17.65
N GLY A 57 -6.38 3.50 -18.94
CA GLY A 57 -6.98 2.28 -19.46
C GLY A 57 -6.43 1.91 -20.83
N PRO A 58 -6.91 0.81 -21.42
CA PRO A 58 -6.56 0.41 -22.77
C PRO A 58 -7.10 1.41 -23.81
N ASP A 59 -6.33 1.62 -24.86
CA ASP A 59 -6.79 2.34 -26.04
C ASP A 59 -7.80 1.52 -26.85
N LEU A 60 -8.30 2.06 -27.97
CA LEU A 60 -9.26 1.39 -28.84
C LEU A 60 -8.78 0.04 -29.39
N ASN A 61 -7.46 -0.21 -29.36
CA ASN A 61 -6.82 -1.45 -29.80
C ASN A 61 -6.53 -2.40 -28.61
N GLY A 62 -6.97 -2.07 -27.40
CA GLY A 62 -6.73 -2.85 -26.19
C GLY A 62 -5.31 -2.67 -25.62
N LYS A 63 -4.51 -1.74 -26.11
CA LYS A 63 -3.13 -1.50 -25.64
C LYS A 63 -3.11 -0.49 -24.50
N ILE A 64 -2.44 -0.86 -23.41
CA ILE A 64 -2.21 0.04 -22.26
C ILE A 64 -0.87 0.77 -22.42
N SER A 65 -0.93 2.09 -22.34
CA SER A 65 0.27 2.92 -22.28
C SER A 65 0.94 2.78 -20.92
N MET A 66 2.26 2.56 -20.89
CA MET A 66 3.05 2.56 -19.66
C MET A 66 3.42 3.98 -19.19
N ASN A 67 2.79 5.01 -19.72
CA ASN A 67 2.93 6.40 -19.27
C ASN A 67 1.79 6.76 -18.30
N PHE A 68 2.10 6.74 -17.03
CA PHE A 68 1.19 7.09 -15.91
C PHE A 68 1.52 8.50 -15.36
N GLY A 69 1.96 9.39 -16.21
CA GLY A 69 2.20 10.80 -15.88
C GLY A 69 3.16 11.00 -14.71
N PRO A 70 2.71 11.59 -13.58
CA PRO A 70 3.56 11.87 -12.44
C PRO A 70 4.26 10.64 -11.84
N LEU A 71 3.71 9.43 -12.01
CA LEU A 71 4.30 8.20 -11.48
C LEU A 71 5.54 7.75 -12.25
N ASN A 72 5.68 8.13 -13.52
CA ASN A 72 6.88 7.83 -14.30
C ASN A 72 8.06 8.72 -13.95
N LYS A 73 7.82 9.88 -13.31
CA LYS A 73 8.86 10.82 -12.91
C LYS A 73 9.60 10.35 -11.65
N VAL A 74 10.78 10.91 -11.42
CA VAL A 74 11.53 10.71 -10.16
C VAL A 74 10.66 11.09 -8.96
N GLY A 75 10.59 10.23 -7.94
CA GLY A 75 9.71 10.42 -6.79
C GLY A 75 8.23 10.06 -7.03
N GLY A 76 7.92 9.38 -8.15
CA GLY A 76 6.57 8.91 -8.44
C GLY A 76 6.02 7.97 -7.37
N GLU A 77 6.87 7.11 -6.81
CA GLU A 77 6.54 6.22 -5.69
C GLU A 77 6.14 6.99 -4.42
N ARG A 78 6.77 8.13 -4.16
CA ARG A 78 6.45 8.98 -3.01
C ARG A 78 5.10 9.66 -3.20
N ARG A 79 4.80 10.14 -4.42
CA ARG A 79 3.49 10.74 -4.75
C ARG A 79 2.36 9.73 -4.59
N LEU A 80 2.56 8.51 -5.08
CA LEU A 80 1.59 7.43 -4.88
C LEU A 80 1.40 7.14 -3.40
N ASN A 81 2.49 6.98 -2.64
CA ASN A 81 2.42 6.70 -1.21
C ASN A 81 1.66 7.80 -0.44
N VAL A 82 1.91 9.07 -0.77
CA VAL A 82 1.15 10.19 -0.20
C VAL A 82 -0.34 10.04 -0.50
N ALA A 83 -0.72 9.75 -1.74
CA ALA A 83 -2.12 9.66 -2.14
C ALA A 83 -2.85 8.48 -1.49
N VAL A 84 -2.24 7.28 -1.48
CA VAL A 84 -2.87 6.07 -0.91
C VAL A 84 -2.95 6.10 0.63
N SER A 85 -2.18 6.98 1.28
CA SER A 85 -2.21 7.16 2.73
C SER A 85 -3.15 8.29 3.21
N ARG A 86 -3.96 8.87 2.33
CA ARG A 86 -4.86 9.99 2.68
C ARG A 86 -6.21 9.56 3.24
N ALA A 87 -6.61 8.30 3.11
CA ALA A 87 -7.82 7.77 3.72
C ALA A 87 -7.58 7.44 5.20
N ARG A 88 -8.41 8.00 6.09
CA ARG A 88 -8.35 7.68 7.53
C ARG A 88 -9.03 6.35 7.86
N LYS A 89 -10.07 5.97 7.10
CA LYS A 89 -10.87 4.76 7.35
C LYS A 89 -10.94 3.84 6.13
N GLU A 90 -11.29 4.39 4.96
CA GLU A 90 -11.59 3.59 3.79
C GLU A 90 -11.10 4.25 2.50
N MET A 91 -10.57 3.43 1.59
CA MET A 91 -10.25 3.85 0.23
C MET A 91 -10.97 2.94 -0.77
N ILE A 92 -11.81 3.54 -1.61
CA ILE A 92 -12.52 2.86 -2.68
C ILE A 92 -11.80 3.15 -4.00
N VAL A 93 -11.32 2.10 -4.68
CA VAL A 93 -10.51 2.23 -5.89
C VAL A 93 -11.38 1.99 -7.13
N TYR A 94 -11.41 2.97 -8.01
CA TYR A 94 -12.04 2.87 -9.32
C TYR A 94 -10.96 2.80 -10.40
N SER A 95 -10.90 1.71 -11.15
CA SER A 95 -9.93 1.51 -12.22
C SER A 95 -10.54 0.75 -13.38
N THR A 96 -10.19 1.14 -14.61
CA THR A 96 -10.53 0.41 -15.84
C THR A 96 -9.47 -0.63 -16.21
N MET A 97 -8.42 -0.74 -15.40
CA MET A 97 -7.31 -1.68 -15.59
C MET A 97 -6.98 -2.39 -14.29
N THR A 98 -6.39 -3.58 -14.41
CA THR A 98 -5.87 -4.37 -13.30
C THR A 98 -4.35 -4.29 -13.23
N GLY A 99 -3.77 -4.64 -12.06
CA GLY A 99 -2.32 -4.66 -11.88
C GLY A 99 -1.59 -5.60 -12.86
N ASN A 100 -2.23 -6.70 -13.27
CA ASN A 100 -1.65 -7.66 -14.21
C ASN A 100 -1.42 -7.09 -15.62
N GLN A 101 -2.14 -6.04 -15.98
CA GLN A 101 -1.98 -5.36 -17.27
C GLN A 101 -0.81 -4.39 -17.31
N ILE A 102 -0.19 -4.10 -16.15
CA ILE A 102 1.03 -3.27 -16.07
C ILE A 102 2.25 -4.16 -16.30
N ASN A 103 2.92 -3.96 -17.44
CA ASN A 103 4.12 -4.70 -17.79
C ASN A 103 5.38 -3.95 -17.31
N LEU A 104 5.98 -4.42 -16.23
CA LEU A 104 7.18 -3.81 -15.63
C LEU A 104 8.44 -3.98 -16.48
N ASN A 105 8.46 -4.89 -17.46
CA ASN A 105 9.60 -5.01 -18.37
C ASN A 105 9.76 -3.78 -19.28
N ASN A 106 8.68 -3.02 -19.46
CA ASN A 106 8.64 -1.83 -20.31
C ASN A 106 8.87 -0.53 -19.52
N THR A 107 9.15 -0.61 -18.22
CA THR A 107 9.39 0.57 -17.38
C THR A 107 10.35 0.24 -16.24
N LYS A 108 11.16 1.25 -15.86
CA LYS A 108 12.03 1.18 -14.68
C LYS A 108 11.51 2.07 -13.55
N SER A 109 10.30 2.62 -13.70
CA SER A 109 9.73 3.55 -12.73
C SER A 109 9.21 2.83 -11.49
N LYS A 110 9.77 3.17 -10.33
CA LYS A 110 9.28 2.68 -9.02
C LYS A 110 7.84 3.12 -8.73
N GLY A 111 7.41 4.27 -9.25
CA GLY A 111 6.04 4.72 -9.10
C GLY A 111 5.05 3.87 -9.88
N VAL A 112 5.42 3.38 -11.08
CA VAL A 112 4.60 2.46 -11.87
C VAL A 112 4.58 1.05 -11.25
N GLU A 113 5.71 0.60 -10.73
CA GLU A 113 5.78 -0.65 -9.94
C GLU A 113 4.88 -0.58 -8.72
N GLY A 114 4.92 0.53 -7.96
CA GLY A 114 4.05 0.77 -6.82
C GLY A 114 2.56 0.78 -7.20
N LEU A 115 2.19 1.39 -8.34
CA LEU A 115 0.82 1.38 -8.84
C LEU A 115 0.35 -0.05 -9.15
N LYS A 116 1.18 -0.86 -9.79
CA LYS A 116 0.87 -2.27 -10.05
C LYS A 116 0.54 -3.01 -8.76
N HIS A 117 1.42 -2.90 -7.76
CA HIS A 117 1.23 -3.58 -6.48
C HIS A 117 0.00 -3.06 -5.72
N PHE A 118 -0.26 -1.76 -5.79
CA PHE A 118 -1.44 -1.16 -5.19
C PHE A 118 -2.74 -1.69 -5.83
N LEU A 119 -2.80 -1.79 -7.17
CA LEU A 119 -3.94 -2.36 -7.87
C LEU A 119 -4.13 -3.86 -7.56
N ASP A 120 -3.05 -4.63 -7.55
CA ASP A 120 -3.09 -6.05 -7.17
C ASP A 120 -3.61 -6.22 -5.73
N TYR A 121 -3.21 -5.35 -4.81
CA TYR A 121 -3.72 -5.33 -3.44
C TYR A 121 -5.20 -4.95 -3.38
N ALA A 122 -5.61 -3.88 -4.06
CA ALA A 122 -6.99 -3.41 -4.06
C ALA A 122 -7.97 -4.46 -4.63
N GLU A 123 -7.53 -5.23 -5.65
CA GLU A 123 -8.33 -6.28 -6.27
C GLU A 123 -8.45 -7.53 -5.38
N LYS A 124 -7.35 -7.94 -4.76
CA LYS A 124 -7.26 -9.24 -4.08
C LYS A 124 -7.33 -9.13 -2.56
N GLN A 125 -7.22 -7.92 -2.02
CA GLN A 125 -7.06 -7.64 -0.58
C GLN A 125 -5.90 -8.42 0.06
N MET A 126 -4.92 -8.83 -0.75
CA MET A 126 -3.73 -9.56 -0.33
C MET A 126 -2.51 -8.68 -0.49
N LEU A 127 -1.73 -8.51 0.57
CA LEU A 127 -0.41 -7.88 0.48
C LEU A 127 0.47 -8.69 -0.46
N PHE A 128 1.07 -8.01 -1.44
CA PHE A 128 1.94 -8.65 -2.42
C PHE A 128 3.22 -9.13 -1.73
N GLU A 129 3.51 -10.42 -1.81
CA GLU A 129 4.77 -10.96 -1.36
C GLU A 129 5.84 -10.58 -2.40
N ALA A 130 6.73 -9.67 -2.01
CA ALA A 130 7.94 -9.45 -2.78
C ALA A 130 8.84 -10.69 -2.64
N THR A 131 8.64 -11.67 -3.52
CA THR A 131 9.59 -12.76 -3.65
C THR A 131 10.87 -12.18 -4.25
N ARG A 132 11.72 -11.60 -3.41
CA ARG A 132 13.11 -11.38 -3.76
C ARG A 132 13.78 -12.75 -3.74
N MET A 133 13.85 -13.39 -4.91
CA MET A 133 14.87 -14.40 -5.16
C MET A 133 16.25 -13.72 -5.12
N ASN A 134 16.75 -13.44 -3.94
CA ASN A 134 18.18 -13.25 -3.72
C ASN A 134 18.73 -14.60 -3.23
N VAL A 135 19.10 -15.41 -4.20
CA VAL A 135 20.04 -16.50 -3.97
C VAL A 135 21.39 -15.86 -3.66
N THR A 136 21.66 -15.63 -2.39
CA THR A 136 23.01 -15.40 -1.90
C THR A 136 23.15 -16.08 -0.54
N THR A 137 23.96 -17.14 -0.56
CA THR A 137 24.67 -17.81 0.56
C THR A 137 23.95 -17.81 1.90
N GLU A 138 23.46 -19.00 2.24
CA GLU A 138 22.87 -19.41 3.52
C GLU A 138 23.82 -19.14 4.70
N LYS A 139 23.79 -17.93 5.24
CA LYS A 139 23.88 -17.78 6.69
C LYS A 139 22.47 -17.96 7.19
N LEU A 140 22.22 -19.00 8.00
CA LEU A 140 20.97 -19.23 8.70
C LEU A 140 20.63 -17.95 9.48
N SER A 141 19.84 -17.07 8.88
CA SER A 141 19.39 -15.85 9.56
C SER A 141 18.54 -16.29 10.75
N ILE A 142 18.58 -15.55 11.85
CA ILE A 142 17.71 -15.81 13.02
C ILE A 142 16.24 -15.93 12.62
N GLN A 143 15.83 -15.17 11.63
CA GLN A 143 14.52 -15.21 11.00
C GLN A 143 14.17 -16.60 10.47
N ASN A 144 15.08 -17.24 9.73
CA ASN A 144 14.88 -18.60 9.20
C ASN A 144 14.88 -19.65 10.31
N GLN A 145 15.70 -19.47 11.35
CA GLN A 145 15.70 -20.38 12.50
C GLN A 145 14.37 -20.35 13.23
N ILE A 146 13.85 -19.15 13.51
CA ILE A 146 12.52 -18.96 14.16
C ILE A 146 11.42 -19.53 13.28
N ALA A 147 11.42 -19.22 11.95
CA ALA A 147 10.45 -19.76 11.03
C ALA A 147 10.43 -21.29 11.00
N THR A 148 11.61 -21.92 10.93
CA THR A 148 11.76 -23.38 10.95
C THR A 148 11.26 -24.00 12.28
N ALA A 149 11.59 -23.38 13.40
CA ALA A 149 11.15 -23.86 14.71
C ALA A 149 9.64 -23.78 14.89
N LEU A 150 9.00 -22.71 14.41
CA LEU A 150 7.54 -22.56 14.43
C LEU A 150 6.86 -23.57 13.49
N GLN A 151 7.40 -23.77 12.29
CA GLN A 151 6.90 -24.79 11.35
C GLN A 151 7.04 -26.20 11.92
N GLY A 152 8.13 -26.50 12.61
CA GLY A 152 8.31 -27.77 13.31
C GLY A 152 7.28 -28.02 14.42
N LYS A 153 6.66 -26.98 14.95
CA LYS A 153 5.53 -27.05 15.91
C LYS A 153 4.15 -27.05 15.22
N GLY A 154 4.09 -27.11 13.88
CA GLY A 154 2.85 -27.11 13.12
C GLY A 154 2.23 -25.71 12.91
N ILE A 155 2.99 -24.64 13.19
CA ILE A 155 2.55 -23.25 13.01
C ILE A 155 3.00 -22.80 11.62
N ASN A 156 2.05 -22.42 10.77
CA ASN A 156 2.37 -21.88 9.45
C ASN A 156 2.84 -20.43 9.56
N VAL A 157 3.98 -20.14 8.97
CA VAL A 157 4.56 -18.80 8.99
C VAL A 157 5.07 -18.41 7.62
N LYS A 158 5.16 -17.10 7.38
CA LYS A 158 5.83 -16.48 6.24
C LYS A 158 6.84 -15.45 6.75
N THR A 159 7.89 -15.24 5.98
CA THR A 159 8.97 -14.30 6.31
C THR A 159 8.95 -13.09 5.39
N GLU A 160 9.48 -11.96 5.86
CA GLU A 160 9.67 -10.71 5.10
C GLU A 160 8.38 -10.11 4.52
N ILE A 161 7.33 -10.01 5.33
CA ILE A 161 6.06 -9.41 4.90
C ILE A 161 6.14 -7.90 4.90
N GLY A 162 5.83 -7.28 3.76
CA GLY A 162 5.77 -5.84 3.55
C GLY A 162 6.67 -5.37 2.41
N LEU A 163 6.32 -4.20 1.85
CA LEU A 163 7.02 -3.58 0.71
C LEU A 163 7.89 -2.38 1.11
N SER A 164 7.68 -1.85 2.31
CA SER A 164 8.42 -0.71 2.86
C SER A 164 9.63 -1.15 3.67
N ASP A 165 10.39 -0.18 4.16
CA ASP A 165 11.47 -0.41 5.11
C ASP A 165 10.96 -0.97 6.47
N PHE A 166 9.65 -0.81 6.76
CA PHE A 166 9.00 -1.38 7.94
C PHE A 166 8.35 -2.73 7.60
N LYS A 167 9.18 -3.75 7.50
CA LYS A 167 8.75 -5.13 7.26
C LYS A 167 8.47 -5.86 8.55
N ILE A 168 7.67 -6.91 8.45
CA ILE A 168 7.51 -7.93 9.48
C ILE A 168 8.45 -9.07 9.13
N ASP A 169 9.33 -9.42 10.06
CA ASP A 169 10.35 -10.44 9.82
C ASP A 169 9.75 -11.83 9.70
N VAL A 170 8.82 -12.20 10.60
CA VAL A 170 8.08 -13.48 10.55
C VAL A 170 6.62 -13.21 10.86
N ALA A 171 5.72 -13.61 9.98
CA ALA A 171 4.28 -13.50 10.16
C ALA A 171 3.64 -14.87 10.36
N VAL A 172 2.83 -15.01 11.40
CA VAL A 172 2.07 -16.23 11.70
C VAL A 172 0.74 -16.19 10.95
N ILE A 173 0.48 -17.21 10.14
CA ILE A 173 -0.73 -17.33 9.33
C ILE A 173 -1.88 -17.81 10.20
N ASP A 174 -3.08 -17.24 10.01
CA ASP A 174 -4.28 -17.73 10.67
C ASP A 174 -4.62 -19.16 10.19
N PRO A 175 -4.70 -20.16 11.08
CA PRO A 175 -5.05 -21.52 10.69
C PRO A 175 -6.47 -21.66 10.14
N ARG A 176 -7.36 -20.70 10.43
CA ARG A 176 -8.76 -20.68 9.98
C ARG A 176 -8.89 -20.04 8.60
N GLU A 177 -8.06 -19.04 8.34
CA GLU A 177 -8.09 -18.28 7.11
C GLU A 177 -6.67 -17.98 6.62
N LYS A 178 -6.18 -18.79 5.66
CA LYS A 178 -4.80 -18.78 5.17
C LYS A 178 -4.37 -17.45 4.50
N SER A 179 -5.31 -16.58 4.19
CA SER A 179 -5.06 -15.23 3.65
C SER A 179 -4.73 -14.21 4.73
N ASN A 180 -5.02 -14.51 6.00
CA ASN A 180 -4.84 -13.59 7.12
C ASN A 180 -3.67 -13.99 8.01
N TYR A 181 -3.13 -12.98 8.70
CA TYR A 181 -2.06 -13.15 9.68
C TYR A 181 -2.58 -12.78 11.07
N ILE A 182 -2.23 -13.59 12.09
CA ILE A 182 -2.65 -13.36 13.47
C ILE A 182 -1.59 -12.67 14.31
N LEU A 183 -0.32 -12.75 13.91
CA LEU A 183 0.80 -12.18 14.66
C LEU A 183 1.96 -11.85 13.70
N GLY A 184 2.57 -10.70 13.87
CA GLY A 184 3.84 -10.31 13.27
C GLY A 184 4.96 -10.30 14.31
N LEU A 185 6.06 -10.97 14.02
CA LEU A 185 7.27 -10.95 14.85
C LEU A 185 8.26 -9.96 14.24
N LEU A 186 8.76 -9.06 15.08
CA LEU A 186 9.84 -8.13 14.77
C LEU A 186 11.11 -8.63 15.45
N LEU A 187 12.17 -8.78 14.68
CA LEU A 187 13.45 -9.30 15.16
C LEU A 187 14.51 -8.20 15.18
N ASP A 188 15.57 -8.41 15.96
CA ASP A 188 16.77 -7.57 15.99
C ASP A 188 17.81 -7.98 14.91
N GLY A 189 17.30 -8.46 13.78
CA GLY A 189 18.09 -8.89 12.63
C GLY A 189 18.57 -7.74 11.73
N GLU A 190 18.86 -8.07 10.48
CA GLU A 190 19.43 -7.13 9.51
C GLU A 190 18.57 -5.86 9.30
N THR A 191 17.26 -6.02 9.20
CA THR A 191 16.32 -4.89 9.05
C THR A 191 16.38 -3.93 10.23
N TYR A 192 16.44 -4.48 11.46
CA TYR A 192 16.58 -3.70 12.69
C TYR A 192 17.91 -2.94 12.75
N LEU A 193 19.02 -3.59 12.39
CA LEU A 193 20.35 -2.99 12.42
C LEU A 193 20.52 -1.91 11.34
N ASN A 194 19.92 -2.06 10.19
CA ASN A 194 19.98 -1.12 9.09
C ASN A 194 19.05 0.10 9.26
N THR A 195 18.11 0.07 10.21
CA THR A 195 17.26 1.22 10.51
C THR A 195 18.05 2.28 11.27
N GLN A 196 18.09 3.51 10.73
CA GLN A 196 19.03 4.55 11.16
C GLN A 196 18.80 5.04 12.59
N THR A 197 17.54 5.16 13.04
CA THR A 197 17.26 5.73 14.36
C THR A 197 16.57 4.74 15.30
N THR A 198 16.90 4.83 16.60
CA THR A 198 16.23 4.05 17.65
C THR A 198 14.73 4.37 17.71
N ARG A 199 14.37 5.63 17.46
CA ARG A 199 12.97 6.04 17.41
C ARG A 199 12.20 5.30 16.33
N ASP A 200 12.77 5.15 15.13
CA ASP A 200 12.13 4.45 14.02
C ASP A 200 11.95 2.97 14.33
N ARG A 201 12.95 2.35 14.96
CA ARG A 201 12.91 0.92 15.34
C ARG A 201 11.90 0.61 16.45
N GLU A 202 11.90 1.43 17.51
CA GLU A 202 11.20 1.11 18.75
C GLU A 202 9.80 1.75 18.84
N ILE A 203 9.57 2.85 18.14
CA ILE A 203 8.33 3.62 18.25
C ILE A 203 7.60 3.65 16.92
N VAL A 204 8.23 4.12 15.84
CA VAL A 204 7.54 4.40 14.59
C VAL A 204 7.12 3.10 13.91
N GLN A 205 8.02 2.14 13.69
CA GLN A 205 7.70 0.87 13.06
C GLN A 205 6.58 0.10 13.78
N PRO A 206 6.64 -0.15 15.10
CA PRO A 206 5.57 -0.84 15.79
C PRO A 206 4.24 -0.08 15.76
N SER A 207 4.28 1.27 15.83
CA SER A 207 3.07 2.10 15.77
C SER A 207 2.41 2.05 14.41
N VAL A 208 3.18 2.15 13.32
CA VAL A 208 2.67 2.02 11.96
C VAL A 208 2.03 0.66 11.74
N LEU A 209 2.70 -0.42 12.15
CA LEU A 209 2.17 -1.78 12.00
C LEU A 209 0.89 -2.00 12.82
N LYS A 210 0.82 -1.45 14.04
CA LYS A 210 -0.40 -1.50 14.87
C LYS A 210 -1.55 -0.72 14.23
N ASN A 211 -1.28 0.44 13.64
CA ASN A 211 -2.29 1.23 12.93
C ASN A 211 -2.80 0.51 11.66
N LEU A 212 -1.99 -0.38 11.09
CA LEU A 212 -2.38 -1.29 10.01
C LEU A 212 -3.06 -2.58 10.52
N ASN A 213 -3.53 -2.58 11.78
CA ASN A 213 -4.20 -3.69 12.46
C ASN A 213 -3.34 -4.95 12.65
N TRP A 214 -2.01 -4.81 12.64
CA TRP A 214 -1.13 -5.91 12.98
C TRP A 214 -1.02 -6.09 14.51
N ASN A 215 -1.19 -7.32 14.97
CA ASN A 215 -0.67 -7.70 16.27
C ASN A 215 0.83 -7.93 16.10
N VAL A 216 1.65 -7.17 16.81
CA VAL A 216 3.11 -7.29 16.71
C VAL A 216 3.72 -7.64 18.05
N ALA A 217 4.71 -8.53 18.03
CA ALA A 217 5.57 -8.85 19.15
C ALA A 217 7.03 -8.75 18.74
N ARG A 218 7.92 -8.36 19.66
CA ARG A 218 9.35 -8.35 19.42
C ARG A 218 10.00 -9.57 20.04
N VAL A 219 10.90 -10.20 19.31
CA VAL A 219 11.75 -11.29 19.78
C VAL A 219 13.20 -10.87 19.59
N TRP A 220 13.95 -10.90 20.67
CA TRP A 220 15.37 -10.58 20.66
C TRP A 220 16.18 -11.83 20.41
N SER A 221 17.26 -11.71 19.61
CA SER A 221 18.13 -12.84 19.29
C SER A 221 18.80 -13.44 20.52
N VAL A 222 18.98 -12.62 21.57
CA VAL A 222 19.56 -13.07 22.85
C VAL A 222 18.61 -13.93 23.69
N ASP A 223 17.32 -13.86 23.43
CA ASP A 223 16.25 -14.62 24.12
C ASP A 223 15.85 -15.89 23.39
N TRP A 224 16.35 -16.07 22.15
CA TRP A 224 16.08 -17.20 21.27
C TRP A 224 17.15 -18.30 21.45
#